data_17e34c16104b154fbb34f081b57f399a
#
_entry.id   17e34c16104b154fbb34f081b57f399a
#
_cell.length_a   1.000
_cell.length_b   1.000
_cell.length_c   1.000
_cell.angle_alpha   90.00
_cell.angle_beta   90.00
_cell.angle_gamma   90.00
#
_symmetry.space_group_name_H-M   'P 1'
#
loop_
_entity.id
_entity.type
_entity.pdbx_description
1 polymer ?
#
loop_
_entity_poly.entity_id
_entity_poly.type
_entity_poly.pdbx_seq_one_letter_code
_entity_poly.pdbx_strand_id
1 'polypeptide(L)'
;MPAAMAQLRAALGEHAVLLQTRELREGVEITGASPPSEAGDDEPWMIEPEPSTGPALASLPLDQPLFLVGTPGAGKTLSCVKLATREVLAHRPPLIITTDAARAGAVEQLAAFARVLGVVFAVATTRNALTKAIARAAPGQAVLVDTAGCNPFDPSAAKALASLIHGLGNIVLVQAGGLCAQEAREEARAFLALGATLLLPTRLDVARRMAGTLAAARAGLAMTEAGTSADPGLGLTPITPAFLAARLRGRPE
;
A
#
# COMPACT_ATOMS: atom_id res chain seq x y z
N MET A 1 -38.12 -15.52 -33.44
CA MET A 1 -37.81 -15.81 -32.02
C MET A 1 -37.91 -17.30 -31.67
N PRO A 2 -39.04 -18.04 -31.84
CA PRO A 2 -39.12 -19.47 -31.46
C PRO A 2 -38.10 -20.36 -32.17
N ALA A 3 -37.91 -20.19 -33.48
CA ALA A 3 -36.95 -20.95 -34.27
C ALA A 3 -35.48 -20.70 -33.87
N ALA A 4 -35.14 -19.48 -33.57
CA ALA A 4 -33.80 -19.10 -33.12
C ALA A 4 -33.45 -19.67 -31.73
N MET A 5 -34.42 -19.69 -30.82
CA MET A 5 -34.27 -20.36 -29.51
C MET A 5 -34.15 -21.88 -29.63
N ALA A 6 -34.87 -22.50 -30.59
CA ALA A 6 -34.74 -23.92 -30.84
C ALA A 6 -33.34 -24.26 -31.37
N GLN A 7 -32.79 -23.45 -32.26
CA GLN A 7 -31.39 -23.58 -32.75
C GLN A 7 -30.37 -23.39 -31.65
N LEU A 8 -30.58 -22.41 -30.78
CA LEU A 8 -29.68 -22.17 -29.63
C LEU A 8 -29.65 -23.39 -28.70
N ARG A 9 -30.81 -23.95 -28.35
CA ARG A 9 -30.90 -25.13 -27.50
C ARG A 9 -30.32 -26.37 -28.16
N ALA A 10 -30.52 -26.52 -29.47
CA ALA A 10 -29.89 -27.62 -30.22
C ALA A 10 -28.38 -27.57 -30.28
N ALA A 11 -27.79 -26.35 -30.26
CA ALA A 11 -26.34 -26.14 -30.33
C ALA A 11 -25.68 -26.17 -28.95
N LEU A 12 -26.33 -25.66 -27.90
CA LEU A 12 -25.73 -25.41 -26.57
C LEU A 12 -26.42 -26.23 -25.45
N GLY A 13 -27.40 -27.06 -25.74
CA GLY A 13 -28.16 -27.88 -24.76
C GLY A 13 -29.43 -27.20 -24.26
N GLU A 14 -30.32 -27.99 -23.61
CA GLU A 14 -31.65 -27.54 -23.15
C GLU A 14 -31.59 -26.38 -22.15
N HIS A 15 -30.50 -26.25 -21.39
CA HIS A 15 -30.29 -25.22 -20.39
C HIS A 15 -29.59 -23.98 -20.93
N ALA A 16 -29.41 -23.83 -22.24
CA ALA A 16 -28.78 -22.67 -22.85
C ALA A 16 -29.51 -21.36 -22.48
N VAL A 17 -28.75 -20.39 -22.01
CA VAL A 17 -29.20 -19.05 -21.63
C VAL A 17 -28.92 -18.07 -22.76
N LEU A 18 -29.93 -17.31 -23.17
CA LEU A 18 -29.82 -16.25 -24.15
C LEU A 18 -29.12 -15.03 -23.49
N LEU A 19 -27.95 -14.61 -23.99
CA LEU A 19 -27.22 -13.47 -23.50
C LEU A 19 -27.53 -12.20 -24.26
N GLN A 20 -27.63 -12.29 -25.60
CA GLN A 20 -27.84 -11.13 -26.47
C GLN A 20 -28.62 -11.51 -27.74
N THR A 21 -29.43 -10.59 -28.23
CA THR A 21 -30.11 -10.65 -29.52
C THR A 21 -29.78 -9.43 -30.33
N ARG A 22 -29.35 -9.59 -31.57
CA ARG A 22 -29.07 -8.51 -32.52
C ARG A 22 -29.82 -8.74 -33.81
N GLU A 23 -30.62 -7.76 -34.23
CA GLU A 23 -31.31 -7.80 -35.55
C GLU A 23 -30.31 -7.40 -36.64
N LEU A 24 -30.20 -8.23 -37.66
CA LEU A 24 -29.45 -8.00 -38.86
C LEU A 24 -30.39 -7.82 -40.05
N ARG A 25 -29.89 -7.24 -41.16
CA ARG A 25 -30.71 -7.01 -42.36
C ARG A 25 -31.30 -8.29 -42.97
N GLU A 26 -30.67 -9.44 -42.71
CA GLU A 26 -31.09 -10.75 -43.27
C GLU A 26 -31.43 -11.78 -42.18
N GLY A 27 -31.68 -11.36 -40.93
CA GLY A 27 -32.06 -12.29 -39.87
C GLY A 27 -31.77 -11.74 -38.46
N VAL A 28 -31.77 -12.66 -37.50
CA VAL A 28 -31.49 -12.35 -36.08
C VAL A 28 -30.28 -13.16 -35.66
N GLU A 29 -29.26 -12.48 -35.20
CA GLU A 29 -28.11 -13.07 -34.51
C GLU A 29 -28.43 -13.23 -33.03
N ILE A 30 -28.24 -14.43 -32.49
CA ILE A 30 -28.41 -14.70 -31.07
C ILE A 30 -27.10 -15.22 -30.48
N THR A 31 -26.71 -14.66 -29.35
CA THR A 31 -25.58 -15.14 -28.56
C THR A 31 -26.14 -15.81 -27.32
N GLY A 32 -25.72 -17.02 -27.05
CA GLY A 32 -26.09 -17.75 -25.85
C GLY A 32 -24.87 -18.39 -25.19
N ALA A 33 -25.03 -18.77 -23.93
CA ALA A 33 -24.05 -19.56 -23.20
C ALA A 33 -24.73 -20.83 -22.66
N SER A 34 -24.00 -21.93 -22.66
CA SER A 34 -24.34 -23.11 -21.89
C SER A 34 -23.90 -22.93 -20.47
N PRO A 35 -24.68 -23.20 -19.43
CA PRO A 35 -24.16 -23.33 -18.09
C PRO A 35 -23.06 -24.38 -18.10
N PRO A 36 -22.03 -24.27 -17.23
CA PRO A 36 -21.00 -25.29 -17.10
C PRO A 36 -21.72 -26.66 -16.89
N SER A 37 -21.29 -27.67 -17.64
CA SER A 37 -21.91 -29.01 -17.55
C SER A 37 -21.70 -29.53 -16.13
N GLU A 38 -22.75 -30.01 -15.50
CA GLU A 38 -22.70 -30.69 -14.19
C GLU A 38 -22.02 -32.07 -14.26
N ALA A 39 -21.18 -32.30 -15.27
CA ALA A 39 -20.44 -33.54 -15.43
C ALA A 39 -19.02 -33.36 -14.84
N GLY A 40 -18.88 -33.62 -13.56
CA GLY A 40 -17.63 -34.04 -12.98
C GLY A 40 -16.91 -33.03 -12.07
N ASP A 41 -17.54 -32.63 -10.97
CA ASP A 41 -16.85 -32.46 -9.73
C ASP A 41 -17.89 -32.52 -8.59
N ASP A 42 -18.11 -33.71 -8.09
CA ASP A 42 -18.86 -33.99 -6.85
C ASP A 42 -18.04 -33.55 -5.61
N GLU A 43 -17.02 -32.73 -5.77
CA GLU A 43 -16.38 -32.06 -4.63
C GLU A 43 -17.21 -30.81 -4.28
N PRO A 44 -17.78 -30.77 -3.05
CA PRO A 44 -18.45 -29.56 -2.59
C PRO A 44 -17.43 -28.45 -2.59
N TRP A 45 -17.63 -27.41 -3.42
CA TRP A 45 -16.77 -26.26 -3.31
C TRP A 45 -16.99 -25.56 -1.96
N MET A 46 -16.00 -25.78 -1.13
CA MET A 46 -15.98 -25.17 0.18
C MET A 46 -15.49 -23.76 0.02
N ILE A 47 -16.33 -22.82 0.38
CA ILE A 47 -15.85 -21.49 0.74
C ILE A 47 -15.14 -21.67 2.09
N GLU A 48 -13.84 -21.86 2.05
CA GLU A 48 -13.07 -21.72 3.28
C GLU A 48 -13.29 -20.28 3.77
N PRO A 49 -13.82 -20.09 4.99
CA PRO A 49 -13.88 -18.75 5.58
C PRO A 49 -12.44 -18.24 5.61
N GLU A 50 -12.20 -17.08 4.98
CA GLU A 50 -10.91 -16.40 5.13
C GLU A 50 -10.59 -16.40 6.62
N PRO A 51 -9.35 -16.75 7.04
CA PRO A 51 -9.00 -16.86 8.44
C PRO A 51 -9.44 -15.57 9.14
N SER A 52 -10.26 -15.72 10.17
CA SER A 52 -10.88 -14.63 10.94
C SER A 52 -9.86 -13.85 11.80
N THR A 53 -8.57 -14.07 11.57
CA THR A 53 -7.49 -13.29 12.14
C THR A 53 -7.56 -11.87 11.60
N GLY A 54 -7.80 -10.91 12.48
CA GLY A 54 -7.71 -9.49 12.16
C GLY A 54 -6.36 -9.15 11.50
N PRO A 55 -6.22 -7.96 10.91
CA PRO A 55 -4.98 -7.57 10.27
C PRO A 55 -3.81 -7.68 11.24
N ALA A 56 -2.66 -8.14 10.78
CA ALA A 56 -1.45 -8.19 11.58
C ALA A 56 -1.06 -6.77 12.04
N LEU A 57 -0.71 -6.63 13.31
CA LEU A 57 -0.24 -5.38 13.91
C LEU A 57 1.23 -5.54 14.31
N ALA A 58 2.03 -4.50 14.11
CA ALA A 58 3.44 -4.48 14.48
C ALA A 58 3.87 -3.09 14.96
N SER A 59 4.96 -3.00 15.68
CA SER A 59 5.65 -1.74 15.93
C SER A 59 6.59 -1.42 14.78
N LEU A 60 6.84 -0.13 14.53
CA LEU A 60 7.88 0.27 13.57
C LEU A 60 9.27 -0.09 14.14
N PRO A 61 10.04 -0.95 13.47
CA PRO A 61 11.38 -1.31 13.92
C PRO A 61 12.35 -0.18 13.54
N LEU A 62 12.94 0.46 14.54
CA LEU A 62 13.93 1.55 14.36
C LEU A 62 15.36 1.11 14.72
N ASP A 63 15.57 -0.16 14.99
CA ASP A 63 16.87 -0.80 15.23
C ASP A 63 17.67 -1.02 13.95
N GLN A 64 17.01 -0.95 12.81
CA GLN A 64 17.59 -0.98 11.47
C GLN A 64 17.10 0.24 10.66
N PRO A 65 17.78 0.61 9.55
CA PRO A 65 17.29 1.65 8.67
C PRO A 65 15.86 1.39 8.23
N LEU A 66 14.98 2.38 8.36
CA LEU A 66 13.57 2.32 7.98
C LEU A 66 13.35 3.09 6.67
N PHE A 67 13.01 2.38 5.61
CA PHE A 67 12.70 2.93 4.29
C PHE A 67 11.20 3.18 4.16
N LEU A 68 10.84 4.46 4.00
CA LEU A 68 9.46 4.85 3.71
C LEU A 68 9.24 4.82 2.20
N VAL A 69 8.54 3.82 1.70
CA VAL A 69 8.21 3.65 0.28
C VAL A 69 6.73 3.93 0.03
N GLY A 70 6.34 4.15 -1.23
CA GLY A 70 4.94 4.38 -1.62
C GLY A 70 4.82 5.29 -2.82
N THR A 71 3.61 5.43 -3.33
CA THR A 71 3.29 6.25 -4.48
C THR A 71 3.54 7.75 -4.24
N PRO A 72 3.67 8.58 -5.28
CA PRO A 72 3.73 10.03 -5.13
C PRO A 72 2.53 10.57 -4.34
N GLY A 73 2.79 11.48 -3.41
CA GLY A 73 1.72 12.07 -2.59
C GLY A 73 1.18 11.18 -1.44
N ALA A 74 1.70 9.97 -1.23
CA ALA A 74 1.26 9.08 -0.14
C ALA A 74 1.57 9.60 1.28
N GLY A 75 2.43 10.62 1.43
CA GLY A 75 2.76 11.21 2.73
C GLY A 75 4.08 10.73 3.34
N LYS A 76 4.98 10.13 2.55
CA LYS A 76 6.28 9.62 3.01
C LYS A 76 7.11 10.65 3.76
N THR A 77 7.36 11.79 3.15
CA THR A 77 8.15 12.88 3.73
C THR A 77 7.56 13.38 5.04
N LEU A 78 6.23 13.56 5.11
CA LEU A 78 5.56 13.98 6.34
C LEU A 78 5.64 12.89 7.42
N SER A 79 5.49 11.63 7.05
CA SER A 79 5.66 10.51 7.99
C SER A 79 7.10 10.42 8.50
N CYS A 80 8.10 10.65 7.64
CA CYS A 80 9.50 10.73 8.04
C CYS A 80 9.73 11.84 9.07
N VAL A 81 9.19 13.04 8.83
CA VAL A 81 9.29 14.18 9.76
C VAL A 81 8.62 13.86 11.09
N LYS A 82 7.42 13.26 11.10
CA LYS A 82 6.72 12.86 12.32
C LYS A 82 7.49 11.84 13.15
N LEU A 83 8.07 10.84 12.49
CA LEU A 83 8.94 9.86 13.15
C LEU A 83 10.18 10.54 13.73
N ALA A 84 10.82 11.43 12.97
CA ALA A 84 11.98 12.18 13.43
C ALA A 84 11.63 13.06 14.63
N THR A 85 10.51 13.77 14.59
CA THR A 85 10.04 14.61 15.71
C THR A 85 9.85 13.76 16.97
N ARG A 86 9.24 12.59 16.86
CA ARG A 86 9.04 11.67 17.99
C ARG A 86 10.38 11.23 18.59
N GLU A 87 11.33 10.84 17.76
CA GLU A 87 12.66 10.42 18.25
C GLU A 87 13.43 11.56 18.91
N VAL A 88 13.34 12.78 18.37
CA VAL A 88 13.95 13.97 19.01
C VAL A 88 13.30 14.25 20.37
N LEU A 89 11.97 14.19 20.48
CA LEU A 89 11.26 14.36 21.76
C LEU A 89 11.60 13.26 22.78
N ALA A 90 11.98 12.07 22.30
CA ALA A 90 12.47 10.98 23.14
C ALA A 90 13.99 11.07 23.43
N HIS A 91 14.64 12.19 23.11
CA HIS A 91 16.09 12.41 23.26
C HIS A 91 16.96 11.41 22.47
N ARG A 92 16.48 10.90 21.36
CA ARG A 92 17.17 9.97 20.45
C ARG A 92 17.18 10.54 19.03
N PRO A 93 17.92 11.63 18.75
CA PRO A 93 17.89 12.28 17.45
C PRO A 93 18.28 11.30 16.32
N PRO A 94 17.41 11.09 15.30
CA PRO A 94 17.68 10.17 14.21
C PRO A 94 18.61 10.79 13.16
N LEU A 95 19.12 9.92 12.27
CA LEU A 95 19.67 10.33 10.98
C LEU A 95 18.55 10.31 9.94
N ILE A 96 18.32 11.41 9.24
CA ILE A 96 17.40 11.50 8.12
C ILE A 96 18.17 11.44 6.81
N ILE A 97 17.76 10.56 5.91
CA ILE A 97 18.32 10.45 4.56
C ILE A 97 17.17 10.60 3.55
N THR A 98 17.35 11.43 2.51
CA THR A 98 16.42 11.42 1.38
C THR A 98 17.07 10.86 0.11
N THR A 99 16.29 10.13 -0.65
CA THR A 99 16.66 9.72 -2.00
C THR A 99 15.92 10.53 -3.08
N ASP A 100 14.97 11.40 -2.68
CA ASP A 100 14.14 12.22 -3.56
C ASP A 100 14.81 13.55 -3.88
N ALA A 101 15.81 13.52 -4.76
CA ALA A 101 16.48 14.73 -5.25
C ALA A 101 15.89 15.26 -6.58
N ALA A 102 14.98 14.52 -7.20
CA ALA A 102 14.41 14.89 -8.51
C ALA A 102 13.20 15.82 -8.37
N ARG A 103 12.43 15.71 -7.29
CA ARG A 103 11.26 16.55 -7.05
C ARG A 103 11.68 17.94 -6.56
N ALA A 104 11.29 18.97 -7.30
CA ALA A 104 11.62 20.36 -6.97
C ALA A 104 11.18 20.70 -5.52
N GLY A 105 12.09 21.26 -4.73
CA GLY A 105 11.85 21.65 -3.34
C GLY A 105 11.80 20.52 -2.31
N ALA A 106 11.89 19.24 -2.71
CA ALA A 106 11.79 18.11 -1.78
C ALA A 106 12.95 18.07 -0.78
N VAL A 107 14.16 18.24 -1.30
CA VAL A 107 15.39 18.26 -0.49
C VAL A 107 15.37 19.46 0.46
N GLU A 108 15.04 20.64 -0.04
CA GLU A 108 14.99 21.88 0.72
C GLU A 108 13.95 21.81 1.85
N GLN A 109 12.78 21.26 1.54
CA GLN A 109 11.71 21.08 2.51
C GLN A 109 12.14 20.17 3.66
N LEU A 110 12.71 19.00 3.35
CA LEU A 110 13.11 18.04 4.38
C LEU A 110 14.36 18.56 5.15
N ALA A 111 15.29 19.23 4.48
CA ALA A 111 16.43 19.88 5.10
C ALA A 111 16.01 21.00 6.09
N ALA A 112 14.95 21.75 5.76
CA ALA A 112 14.41 22.76 6.67
C ALA A 112 13.84 22.10 7.94
N PHE A 113 13.08 21.02 7.84
CA PHE A 113 12.61 20.26 8.99
C PHE A 113 13.78 19.69 9.81
N ALA A 114 14.76 19.07 9.16
CA ALA A 114 15.93 18.51 9.85
C ALA A 114 16.69 19.60 10.64
N ARG A 115 16.82 20.81 10.07
CA ARG A 115 17.46 21.96 10.74
C ARG A 115 16.65 22.41 11.97
N VAL A 116 15.32 22.49 11.87
CA VAL A 116 14.44 22.85 13.00
C VAL A 116 14.53 21.80 14.10
N LEU A 117 14.58 20.53 13.74
CA LEU A 117 14.68 19.41 14.68
C LEU A 117 16.11 19.23 15.25
N GLY A 118 17.11 19.89 14.69
CA GLY A 118 18.51 19.74 15.11
C GLY A 118 19.10 18.37 14.80
N VAL A 119 18.62 17.70 13.72
CA VAL A 119 19.06 16.34 13.34
C VAL A 119 19.96 16.36 12.10
N VAL A 120 20.79 15.32 11.96
CA VAL A 120 21.64 15.15 10.79
C VAL A 120 20.80 14.76 9.59
N PHE A 121 21.04 15.42 8.47
CA PHE A 121 20.35 15.20 7.21
C PHE A 121 21.36 14.89 6.09
N ALA A 122 21.03 13.92 5.22
CA ALA A 122 21.84 13.55 4.07
C ALA A 122 20.97 13.35 2.83
N VAL A 123 21.55 13.59 1.65
CA VAL A 123 20.96 13.29 0.34
C VAL A 123 21.75 12.14 -0.28
N ALA A 124 21.08 11.06 -0.68
CA ALA A 124 21.72 9.85 -1.21
C ALA A 124 20.87 9.22 -2.30
N THR A 125 21.14 9.57 -3.56
CA THR A 125 20.36 9.13 -4.73
C THR A 125 20.86 7.83 -5.35
N THR A 126 22.01 7.31 -4.92
CA THR A 126 22.57 6.06 -5.41
C THR A 126 22.77 5.08 -4.25
N ARG A 127 22.71 3.77 -4.55
CA ARG A 127 22.93 2.73 -3.54
C ARG A 127 24.25 2.91 -2.77
N ASN A 128 25.34 3.23 -3.46
CA ASN A 128 26.63 3.46 -2.81
C ASN A 128 26.61 4.66 -1.85
N ALA A 129 26.02 5.80 -2.28
CA ALA A 129 25.87 6.97 -1.43
C ALA A 129 24.96 6.66 -0.22
N LEU A 130 23.88 5.92 -0.44
CA LEU A 130 22.95 5.51 0.60
C LEU A 130 23.61 4.60 1.65
N THR A 131 24.34 3.57 1.23
CA THR A 131 25.12 2.71 2.14
C THR A 131 26.14 3.51 2.94
N LYS A 132 26.86 4.43 2.31
CA LYS A 132 27.82 5.30 3.00
C LYS A 132 27.13 6.25 3.98
N ALA A 133 25.94 6.75 3.66
CA ALA A 133 25.17 7.62 4.54
C ALA A 133 24.67 6.84 5.77
N ILE A 134 24.11 5.65 5.57
CA ILE A 134 23.67 4.74 6.64
C ILE A 134 24.82 4.40 7.59
N ALA A 135 26.00 4.10 7.05
CA ALA A 135 27.18 3.76 7.84
C ALA A 135 27.69 4.91 8.74
N ARG A 136 27.18 6.13 8.56
CA ARG A 136 27.52 7.28 9.44
C ARG A 136 26.62 7.36 10.68
N ALA A 137 25.57 6.57 10.76
CA ALA A 137 24.75 6.52 11.95
C ALA A 137 25.54 6.00 13.14
N ALA A 138 25.34 6.62 14.30
CA ALA A 138 25.94 6.13 15.55
C ALA A 138 25.28 4.79 15.95
N PRO A 139 25.96 3.94 16.74
CA PRO A 139 25.37 2.71 17.26
C PRO A 139 24.03 2.99 17.96
N GLY A 140 22.97 2.30 17.56
CA GLY A 140 21.62 2.47 18.11
C GLY A 140 20.87 3.73 17.64
N GLN A 141 21.47 4.55 16.77
CA GLN A 141 20.78 5.68 16.18
C GLN A 141 19.78 5.22 15.11
N ALA A 142 18.54 5.66 15.23
CA ALA A 142 17.53 5.42 14.21
C ALA A 142 17.91 6.10 12.88
N VAL A 143 17.74 5.38 11.77
CA VAL A 143 17.96 5.89 10.41
C VAL A 143 16.63 5.87 9.67
N LEU A 144 16.16 7.05 9.27
CA LEU A 144 14.91 7.24 8.55
C LEU A 144 15.23 7.61 7.09
N VAL A 145 14.75 6.82 6.15
CA VAL A 145 15.02 7.04 4.72
C VAL A 145 13.73 7.41 4.00
N ASP A 146 13.61 8.68 3.61
CA ASP A 146 12.52 9.18 2.77
C ASP A 146 12.84 8.89 1.30
N THR A 147 12.09 7.99 0.67
CA THR A 147 12.32 7.63 -0.73
C THR A 147 11.51 8.49 -1.69
N ALA A 148 12.00 8.64 -2.92
CA ALA A 148 11.22 9.20 -4.01
C ALA A 148 9.92 8.41 -4.19
N GLY A 149 8.85 9.09 -4.66
CA GLY A 149 7.60 8.42 -5.00
C GLY A 149 7.81 7.44 -6.15
N CYS A 150 7.31 6.21 -6.00
CA CYS A 150 7.44 5.16 -7.00
C CYS A 150 6.06 4.72 -7.49
N ASN A 151 5.88 4.64 -8.81
CA ASN A 151 4.78 3.87 -9.37
C ASN A 151 5.20 2.39 -9.40
N PRO A 152 4.64 1.52 -8.55
CA PRO A 152 5.09 0.14 -8.46
C PRO A 152 4.66 -0.71 -9.68
N PHE A 153 3.75 -0.19 -10.51
CA PHE A 153 3.29 -0.83 -11.76
C PHE A 153 4.14 -0.47 -12.98
N ASP A 154 5.07 0.47 -12.83
CA ASP A 154 6.12 0.72 -13.82
C ASP A 154 7.34 -0.17 -13.49
N PRO A 155 7.65 -1.18 -14.36
CA PRO A 155 8.74 -2.11 -14.10
C PRO A 155 10.10 -1.43 -13.94
N SER A 156 10.33 -0.31 -14.61
CA SER A 156 11.60 0.42 -14.54
C SER A 156 11.74 1.15 -13.21
N ALA A 157 10.69 1.82 -12.76
CA ALA A 157 10.65 2.50 -11.47
C ALA A 157 10.73 1.50 -10.31
N ALA A 158 9.98 0.40 -10.38
CA ALA A 158 10.01 -0.67 -9.39
C ALA A 158 11.41 -1.29 -9.26
N LYS A 159 12.06 -1.62 -10.39
CA LYS A 159 13.42 -2.16 -10.43
C LYS A 159 14.43 -1.17 -9.87
N ALA A 160 14.32 0.12 -10.22
CA ALA A 160 15.21 1.16 -9.72
C ALA A 160 15.10 1.28 -8.18
N LEU A 161 13.88 1.34 -7.63
CA LEU A 161 13.65 1.38 -6.19
C LEU A 161 14.21 0.12 -5.51
N ALA A 162 13.88 -1.07 -6.00
CA ALA A 162 14.40 -2.33 -5.44
C ALA A 162 15.94 -2.37 -5.45
N SER A 163 16.58 -1.98 -6.55
CA SER A 163 18.04 -1.94 -6.67
C SER A 163 18.68 -0.95 -5.68
N LEU A 164 17.97 0.12 -5.34
CA LEU A 164 18.45 1.14 -4.42
C LEU A 164 18.44 0.65 -2.97
N ILE A 165 17.34 -0.01 -2.52
CA ILE A 165 17.07 -0.23 -1.09
C ILE A 165 17.17 -1.71 -0.64
N HIS A 166 17.12 -2.69 -1.56
CA HIS A 166 17.07 -4.11 -1.21
C HIS A 166 18.18 -4.53 -0.24
N GLY A 167 17.81 -5.17 0.88
CA GLY A 167 18.74 -5.70 1.87
C GLY A 167 19.44 -4.65 2.75
N LEU A 168 19.00 -3.38 2.75
CA LEU A 168 19.60 -2.32 3.56
C LEU A 168 18.85 -2.04 4.87
N GLY A 169 17.66 -2.59 5.06
CA GLY A 169 16.86 -2.40 6.27
C GLY A 169 15.40 -2.76 6.08
N ASN A 170 14.56 -2.30 6.99
CA ASN A 170 13.12 -2.53 6.98
C ASN A 170 12.41 -1.60 5.99
N ILE A 171 11.38 -2.11 5.32
CA ILE A 171 10.62 -1.36 4.31
C ILE A 171 9.17 -1.23 4.79
N VAL A 172 8.70 0.02 4.94
CA VAL A 172 7.32 0.34 5.27
C VAL A 172 6.63 0.99 4.08
N LEU A 173 5.52 0.40 3.65
CA LEU A 173 4.62 1.04 2.68
C LEU A 173 3.85 2.16 3.37
N VAL A 174 4.08 3.38 2.93
CA VAL A 174 3.27 4.55 3.28
C VAL A 174 2.18 4.67 2.23
N GLN A 175 0.92 4.46 2.64
CA GLN A 175 -0.22 4.45 1.74
C GLN A 175 -1.27 5.46 2.17
N ALA A 176 -1.78 6.25 1.23
CA ALA A 176 -2.86 7.20 1.52
C ALA A 176 -4.16 6.46 1.86
N GLY A 177 -4.82 6.86 2.93
CA GLY A 177 -6.18 6.43 3.23
C GLY A 177 -7.19 6.92 2.19
N GLY A 178 -8.34 6.24 2.12
CA GLY A 178 -9.43 6.61 1.21
C GLY A 178 -9.36 5.95 -0.17
N LEU A 179 -8.33 5.18 -0.48
CA LEU A 179 -8.29 4.35 -1.69
C LEU A 179 -9.41 3.31 -1.65
N CYS A 180 -9.90 2.88 -2.83
CA CYS A 180 -10.79 1.74 -2.92
C CYS A 180 -10.04 0.45 -2.50
N ALA A 181 -10.79 -0.57 -2.06
CA ALA A 181 -10.19 -1.80 -1.54
C ALA A 181 -9.33 -2.55 -2.57
N GLN A 182 -9.74 -2.51 -3.83
CA GLN A 182 -9.02 -3.18 -4.91
C GLN A 182 -7.68 -2.48 -5.18
N GLU A 183 -7.69 -1.17 -5.41
CA GLU A 183 -6.47 -0.38 -5.69
C GLU A 183 -5.47 -0.46 -4.53
N ALA A 184 -5.96 -0.31 -3.28
CA ALA A 184 -5.11 -0.42 -2.11
C ALA A 184 -4.45 -1.79 -1.98
N ARG A 185 -5.17 -2.87 -2.31
CA ARG A 185 -4.65 -4.24 -2.31
C ARG A 185 -3.62 -4.45 -3.41
N GLU A 186 -3.89 -3.97 -4.61
CA GLU A 186 -2.97 -4.08 -5.76
C GLU A 186 -1.67 -3.34 -5.50
N GLU A 187 -1.75 -2.10 -5.00
CA GLU A 187 -0.58 -1.31 -4.58
C GLU A 187 0.21 -2.04 -3.48
N ALA A 188 -0.47 -2.54 -2.45
CA ALA A 188 0.18 -3.28 -1.37
C ALA A 188 0.91 -4.53 -1.88
N ARG A 189 0.29 -5.31 -2.77
CA ARG A 189 0.93 -6.49 -3.38
C ARG A 189 2.16 -6.14 -4.19
N ALA A 190 2.10 -5.04 -4.94
CA ALA A 190 3.23 -4.57 -5.73
C ALA A 190 4.41 -4.16 -4.82
N PHE A 191 4.15 -3.45 -3.73
CA PHE A 191 5.21 -3.10 -2.76
C PHE A 191 5.68 -4.28 -1.91
N LEU A 192 4.82 -5.27 -1.61
CA LEU A 192 5.24 -6.56 -1.02
C LEU A 192 6.29 -7.25 -1.90
N ALA A 193 6.08 -7.30 -3.22
CA ALA A 193 7.05 -7.85 -4.17
C ALA A 193 8.39 -7.07 -4.16
N LEU A 194 8.39 -5.80 -3.74
CA LEU A 194 9.59 -4.97 -3.54
C LEU A 194 10.19 -5.11 -2.13
N GLY A 195 9.62 -5.98 -1.29
CA GLY A 195 10.14 -6.29 0.05
C GLY A 195 9.49 -5.50 1.20
N ALA A 196 8.43 -4.74 0.96
CA ALA A 196 7.69 -4.11 2.05
C ALA A 196 7.00 -5.18 2.90
N THR A 197 7.08 -5.06 4.22
CA THR A 197 6.43 -5.96 5.18
C THR A 197 5.49 -5.22 6.13
N LEU A 198 5.60 -3.90 6.17
CA LEU A 198 4.92 -3.02 7.08
C LEU A 198 4.03 -2.03 6.32
N LEU A 199 2.92 -1.61 6.94
CA LEU A 199 1.98 -0.63 6.40
C LEU A 199 1.81 0.54 7.37
N LEU A 200 2.02 1.76 6.86
CA LEU A 200 1.75 3.02 7.54
C LEU A 200 0.69 3.78 6.73
N PRO A 201 -0.60 3.64 7.07
CA PRO A 201 -1.64 4.42 6.42
C PRO A 201 -1.58 5.89 6.84
N THR A 202 -1.76 6.79 5.88
CA THR A 202 -1.79 8.24 6.09
C THR A 202 -3.14 8.84 5.75
N ARG A 203 -3.31 10.14 6.01
CA ARG A 203 -4.55 10.88 5.70
C ARG A 203 -5.80 10.26 6.33
N LEU A 204 -5.66 9.60 7.46
CA LEU A 204 -6.83 9.05 8.15
C LEU A 204 -7.67 10.13 8.84
N ASP A 205 -7.18 11.35 8.96
CA ASP A 205 -7.93 12.56 9.34
C ASP A 205 -9.04 12.90 8.33
N VAL A 206 -8.81 12.67 7.06
CA VAL A 206 -9.78 12.95 5.98
C VAL A 206 -10.40 11.68 5.40
N ALA A 207 -9.80 10.52 5.57
CA ALA A 207 -10.32 9.25 5.08
C ALA A 207 -11.52 8.79 5.93
N ARG A 208 -12.68 8.68 5.30
CA ARG A 208 -13.93 8.29 5.99
C ARG A 208 -14.09 6.78 6.18
N ARG A 209 -13.35 5.98 5.42
CA ARG A 209 -13.50 4.51 5.39
C ARG A 209 -12.14 3.83 5.47
N MET A 210 -12.09 2.70 6.18
CA MET A 210 -10.88 1.89 6.36
C MET A 210 -10.76 0.73 5.36
N ALA A 211 -11.73 0.56 4.45
CA ALA A 211 -11.79 -0.62 3.58
C ALA A 211 -10.50 -0.80 2.75
N GLY A 212 -9.96 0.27 2.17
CA GLY A 212 -8.69 0.22 1.44
C GLY A 212 -7.51 -0.17 2.33
N THR A 213 -7.37 0.50 3.49
CA THR A 213 -6.30 0.20 4.46
C THR A 213 -6.34 -1.25 4.94
N LEU A 214 -7.55 -1.77 5.23
CA LEU A 214 -7.71 -3.17 5.64
C LEU A 214 -7.41 -4.15 4.50
N ALA A 215 -7.78 -3.80 3.26
CA ALA A 215 -7.47 -4.62 2.09
C ALA A 215 -5.96 -4.68 1.82
N ALA A 216 -5.24 -3.57 2.02
CA ALA A 216 -3.78 -3.54 1.95
C ALA A 216 -3.12 -4.40 3.03
N ALA A 217 -3.59 -4.31 4.27
CA ALA A 217 -3.09 -5.14 5.36
C ALA A 217 -3.33 -6.64 5.11
N ARG A 218 -4.53 -7.02 4.62
CA ARG A 218 -4.86 -8.40 4.26
C ARG A 218 -4.05 -8.93 3.07
N ALA A 219 -3.42 -8.06 2.28
CA ALA A 219 -2.48 -8.48 1.25
C ALA A 219 -1.18 -9.08 1.83
N GLY A 220 -0.93 -8.92 3.14
CA GLY A 220 0.23 -9.49 3.83
C GLY A 220 1.09 -8.46 4.57
N LEU A 221 0.66 -7.19 4.66
CA LEU A 221 1.38 -6.15 5.37
C LEU A 221 0.91 -6.03 6.83
N ALA A 222 1.85 -5.92 7.77
CA ALA A 222 1.52 -5.64 9.16
C ALA A 222 1.29 -4.13 9.36
N MET A 223 0.13 -3.75 9.91
CA MET A 223 -0.20 -2.35 10.20
C MET A 223 0.59 -1.87 11.42
N THR A 224 1.14 -0.66 11.33
CA THR A 224 2.00 -0.11 12.39
C THR A 224 1.36 1.09 13.06
N GLU A 225 1.52 2.24 12.49
CA GLU A 225 1.05 3.53 12.97
C GLU A 225 0.29 4.25 11.85
N ALA A 226 -0.54 5.21 12.19
CA ALA A 226 -1.36 5.95 11.25
C ALA A 226 -1.07 7.45 11.28
N GLY A 227 -1.02 8.07 10.10
CA GLY A 227 -1.07 9.52 9.96
C GLY A 227 -2.51 10.02 10.07
N THR A 228 -2.85 10.60 11.22
CA THR A 228 -4.19 11.10 11.57
C THR A 228 -4.29 12.63 11.59
N SER A 229 -3.24 13.33 11.16
CA SER A 229 -3.17 14.79 11.10
C SER A 229 -2.19 15.24 10.02
N ALA A 230 -2.42 16.41 9.43
CA ALA A 230 -1.47 17.08 8.55
C ALA A 230 -0.35 17.81 9.33
N ASP A 231 -0.51 18.00 10.64
CA ASP A 231 0.48 18.70 11.48
C ASP A 231 1.70 17.80 11.74
N PRO A 232 2.92 18.25 11.39
CA PRO A 232 4.14 17.51 11.67
C PRO A 232 4.42 17.28 13.16
N GLY A 233 3.95 18.16 14.03
CA GLY A 233 4.16 18.11 15.48
C GLY A 233 3.28 17.08 16.21
N LEU A 234 2.16 16.65 15.61
CA LEU A 234 1.21 15.76 16.26
C LEU A 234 1.58 14.26 16.18
N GLY A 235 2.71 13.91 15.59
CA GLY A 235 3.19 12.53 15.55
C GLY A 235 2.30 11.58 14.70
N LEU A 236 2.57 10.30 14.86
CA LEU A 236 1.79 9.19 14.30
C LEU A 236 1.03 8.50 15.43
N THR A 237 -0.17 8.00 15.13
CA THR A 237 -1.02 7.30 16.11
C THR A 237 -0.81 5.79 15.98
N PRO A 238 -0.43 5.06 17.02
CA PRO A 238 -0.32 3.60 17.00
C PRO A 238 -1.65 2.95 16.60
N ILE A 239 -1.60 2.02 15.65
CA ILE A 239 -2.78 1.23 15.26
C ILE A 239 -2.92 0.09 16.27
N THR A 240 -3.99 0.15 17.05
CA THR A 240 -4.37 -0.85 18.04
C THR A 240 -5.72 -1.48 17.65
N PRO A 241 -6.10 -2.62 18.22
CA PRO A 241 -7.45 -3.16 18.06
C PRO A 241 -8.55 -2.17 18.44
N ALA A 242 -8.32 -1.35 19.47
CA ALA A 242 -9.25 -0.31 19.90
C ALA A 242 -9.37 0.81 18.87
N PHE A 243 -8.25 1.28 18.31
CA PHE A 243 -8.22 2.25 17.21
C PHE A 243 -9.01 1.74 16.00
N LEU A 244 -8.76 0.50 15.58
CA LEU A 244 -9.49 -0.10 14.46
C LEU A 244 -10.98 -0.21 14.74
N ALA A 245 -11.36 -0.67 15.92
CA ALA A 245 -12.76 -0.79 16.32
C ALA A 245 -13.48 0.57 16.35
N ALA A 246 -12.83 1.64 16.83
CA ALA A 246 -13.38 3.00 16.82
C ALA A 246 -13.61 3.50 15.39
N ARG A 247 -12.60 3.34 14.53
CA ARG A 247 -12.67 3.75 13.12
C ARG A 247 -13.71 2.97 12.31
N LEU A 248 -13.88 1.68 12.57
CA LEU A 248 -14.87 0.84 11.86
C LEU A 248 -16.31 1.18 12.29
N ARG A 249 -16.51 1.64 13.51
CA ARG A 249 -17.83 2.11 13.99
C ARG A 249 -18.19 3.51 13.51
N GLY A 250 -17.32 4.18 12.76
CA GLY A 250 -17.56 5.52 12.22
C GLY A 250 -17.52 6.65 13.27
N ARG A 251 -16.89 6.40 14.43
CA ARG A 251 -16.59 7.44 15.42
C ARG A 251 -15.14 7.90 15.19
N PRO A 252 -14.90 9.14 14.74
CA PRO A 252 -13.58 9.76 14.87
C PRO A 252 -13.29 9.93 16.38
N GLU A 253 -12.10 9.59 16.80
CA GLU A 253 -11.55 10.03 18.09
C GLU A 253 -11.18 11.50 18.01
#